data_b3b3d0be2b854b8852294aaaa60cf8fc
#
_entry.id   b3b3d0be2b854b8852294aaaa60cf8fc
#
_cell.length_a   1.000
_cell.length_b   1.000
_cell.length_c   1.000
_cell.angle_alpha   90.00
_cell.angle_beta   90.00
_cell.angle_gamma   90.00
#
_symmetry.space_group_name_H-M   'P 1'
#
loop_
_entity.id
_entity.type
_entity.pdbx_description
1 polymer ?
#
loop_
_entity_poly.entity_id
_entity_poly.type
_entity_poly.pdbx_seq_one_letter_code
_entity_poly.pdbx_strand_id
1 'polypeptide(L)' 'MIKAGDLVKIIDGGWNGCLALVMFKPYDNVARVKILDPIANNEYSINGYVAYNTDSLEKL' A
#
# COMPACT_ATOMS: atom_id res chain seq x y z
N MET A 1 -12.33 -8.37 1.06
CA MET A 1 -12.05 -7.34 0.03
C MET A 1 -11.27 -6.18 0.66
N ILE A 2 -10.27 -5.71 -0.03
CA ILE A 2 -9.47 -4.58 0.45
C ILE A 2 -10.21 -3.27 0.22
N LYS A 3 -10.23 -2.41 1.22
CA LYS A 3 -10.91 -1.11 1.17
C LYS A 3 -10.13 -0.06 1.95
N ALA A 4 -10.49 1.19 1.77
CA ALA A 4 -9.86 2.30 2.48
C ALA A 4 -9.96 2.09 4.00
N GLY A 5 -8.86 2.33 4.69
CA GLY A 5 -8.75 2.10 6.13
C GLY A 5 -8.21 0.74 6.52
N ASP A 6 -8.09 -0.19 5.57
CA ASP A 6 -7.55 -1.52 5.88
C ASP A 6 -6.04 -1.47 6.06
N LEU A 7 -5.56 -2.26 7.01
CA LEU A 7 -4.13 -2.52 7.17
C LEU A 7 -3.77 -3.74 6.34
N VAL A 8 -2.75 -3.60 5.50
CA VAL A 8 -2.35 -4.65 4.56
C VAL A 8 -0.85 -4.87 4.61
N LYS A 9 -0.43 -6.03 4.11
CA LYS A 9 0.96 -6.35 3.86
C LYS A 9 1.20 -6.37 2.37
N ILE A 10 2.26 -5.72 1.92
CA ILE A 10 2.66 -5.75 0.51
C ILE A 10 3.37 -7.06 0.26
N ILE A 11 2.91 -7.83 -0.73
CA ILE A 11 3.42 -9.16 -1.00
C ILE A 11 4.14 -9.27 -2.35
N ASP A 12 4.37 -8.13 -3.01
CA ASP A 12 5.03 -8.11 -4.32
C ASP A 12 5.77 -6.79 -4.50
N GLY A 13 6.74 -6.77 -5.40
CA GLY A 13 7.47 -5.56 -5.76
C GLY A 13 8.55 -5.16 -4.77
N GLY A 14 9.03 -3.93 -4.91
CA GLY A 14 10.15 -3.43 -4.12
C GLY A 14 9.86 -3.27 -2.62
N TRP A 15 8.59 -3.16 -2.25
CA TRP A 15 8.17 -3.02 -0.85
C TRP A 15 7.60 -4.31 -0.27
N ASN A 16 7.88 -5.44 -0.91
CA ASN A 16 7.43 -6.74 -0.43
C ASN A 16 7.86 -6.94 1.04
N GLY A 17 6.90 -7.33 1.86
CA GLY A 17 7.12 -7.54 3.29
C GLY A 17 6.76 -6.34 4.17
N CYS A 18 6.53 -5.16 3.59
CA CYS A 18 6.19 -3.97 4.38
C CYS A 18 4.70 -3.92 4.68
N LEU A 19 4.37 -3.35 5.83
CA LEU A 19 2.98 -3.04 6.17
C LEU A 19 2.59 -1.70 5.55
N ALA A 20 1.32 -1.59 5.20
CA ALA A 20 0.79 -0.37 4.61
C ALA A 20 -0.66 -0.16 5.01
N LEU A 21 -1.08 1.10 4.97
CA LEU A 21 -2.47 1.49 5.22
C LEU A 21 -3.10 1.89 3.89
N VAL A 22 -4.24 1.29 3.57
CA VAL A 22 -4.99 1.67 2.37
C VAL A 22 -5.65 3.02 2.62
N MET A 23 -5.26 4.03 1.83
CA MET A 23 -5.78 5.38 1.98
C MET A 23 -7.03 5.59 1.15
N PHE A 24 -7.04 5.10 -0.09
CA PHE A 24 -8.22 5.13 -0.94
C PHE A 24 -8.01 4.18 -2.13
N LYS A 25 -9.10 3.88 -2.83
CA LYS A 25 -9.07 3.03 -4.02
C LYS A 25 -9.64 3.81 -5.20
N PRO A 26 -8.78 4.32 -6.10
CA PRO A 26 -9.27 5.01 -7.30
C PRO A 26 -10.01 4.07 -8.25
N TYR A 27 -9.68 2.77 -8.23
CA TYR A 27 -10.32 1.73 -9.03
C TYR A 27 -10.49 0.48 -8.18
N ASP A 28 -11.33 -0.46 -8.65
CA ASP A 28 -11.60 -1.68 -7.89
C ASP A 28 -10.35 -2.53 -7.65
N ASN A 29 -9.43 -2.51 -8.59
CA ASN A 29 -8.22 -3.34 -8.53
C ASN A 29 -6.95 -2.55 -8.21
N VAL A 30 -7.06 -1.27 -7.91
CA VAL A 30 -5.91 -0.42 -7.57
C VAL A 30 -6.16 0.28 -6.25
N ALA A 31 -5.21 0.18 -5.35
CA ALA A 31 -5.26 0.87 -4.05
C ALA A 31 -4.09 1.82 -3.92
N ARG A 32 -4.34 3.00 -3.39
CA ARG A 32 -3.30 3.91 -2.94
C ARG A 32 -3.04 3.63 -1.48
N VAL A 33 -1.81 3.26 -1.16
CA VAL A 33 -1.45 2.87 0.20
C VAL A 33 -0.33 3.75 0.72
N LYS A 34 -0.35 3.98 2.03
CA LYS A 34 0.75 4.63 2.71
C LYS A 34 1.60 3.54 3.35
N ILE A 35 2.84 3.45 2.92
CA ILE A 35 3.77 2.47 3.48
C ILE A 35 4.19 2.95 4.86
N LEU A 36 4.10 2.07 5.85
CA LEU A 36 4.37 2.42 7.24
C LEU A 36 5.85 2.32 7.61
N ASP A 37 6.71 2.10 6.62
CA ASP A 37 8.15 2.10 6.80
C ASP A 37 8.68 3.53 6.70
N PRO A 38 9.40 4.05 7.71
CA PRO A 38 9.93 5.41 7.67
C PRO A 38 10.86 5.70 6.49
N ILE A 39 11.63 4.71 6.04
CA ILE A 39 12.54 4.87 4.92
C ILE A 39 11.74 5.09 3.63
N ALA A 40 10.71 4.28 3.42
CA ALA A 40 9.86 4.40 2.24
C ALA A 40 9.21 5.78 2.16
N ASN A 41 8.73 6.28 3.29
CA ASN A 41 8.06 7.56 3.32
C ASN A 41 8.98 8.73 2.99
N ASN A 42 10.28 8.56 3.21
CA ASN A 42 11.25 9.63 2.99
C ASN A 42 11.87 9.60 1.60
N GLU A 43 11.94 8.43 0.94
CA GLU A 43 12.76 8.29 -0.26
C GLU A 43 11.99 8.09 -1.56
N TYR A 44 10.89 7.37 -1.54
CA TYR A 44 10.34 6.84 -2.77
C TYR A 44 8.88 7.17 -3.04
N SER A 45 8.20 7.79 -2.13
CA SER A 45 6.78 8.02 -2.32
C SER A 45 6.45 9.49 -2.15
N ILE A 46 5.68 10.01 -3.08
CA ILE A 46 5.14 11.36 -2.98
C ILE A 46 4.08 11.34 -1.88
N ASN A 47 4.32 12.08 -0.81
CA ASN A 47 3.43 12.12 0.36
C ASN A 47 3.26 10.76 1.05
N GLY A 48 4.17 9.83 0.80
CA GLY A 48 4.09 8.51 1.41
C GLY A 48 3.10 7.56 0.75
N TYR A 49 2.50 7.92 -0.37
CA TYR A 49 1.48 7.10 -1.03
C TYR A 49 2.05 6.41 -2.26
N VAL A 50 1.76 5.12 -2.38
CA VAL A 50 2.17 4.31 -3.52
C VAL A 50 0.96 3.58 -4.05
N ALA A 51 0.85 3.46 -5.38
CA ALA A 51 -0.23 2.72 -6.00
C ALA A 51 0.16 1.25 -6.14
N TYR A 52 -0.72 0.36 -5.71
CA TYR A 52 -0.56 -1.07 -5.86
C TYR A 52 -1.82 -1.70 -6.42
N ASN A 53 -1.63 -2.74 -7.21
CA ASN A 53 -2.72 -3.63 -7.56
C ASN A 53 -3.16 -4.38 -6.30
N THR A 54 -4.46 -4.54 -6.10
CA THR A 54 -4.97 -5.22 -4.90
C THR A 54 -4.49 -6.66 -4.78
N ASP A 55 -4.12 -7.31 -5.90
CA ASP A 55 -3.54 -8.65 -5.86
C ASP A 55 -2.15 -8.68 -5.22
N SER A 56 -1.50 -7.54 -5.12
CA SER A 56 -0.19 -7.40 -4.47
C SER A 56 -0.30 -7.06 -2.99
N LEU A 57 -1.49 -7.04 -2.44
CA LEU A 57 -1.75 -6.68 -1.05
C LEU A 57 -2.48 -7.81 -0.35
N GLU A 58 -2.05 -8.10 0.88
CA GLU A 58 -2.69 -9.10 1.73
C GLU A 58 -3.33 -8.39 2.92
N LYS A 59 -4.63 -8.53 3.06
CA LYS A 59 -5.34 -7.92 4.18
C LYS A 59 -4.99 -8.64 5.47
N LEU A 60 -4.68 -7.89 6.49
CA LEU A 60 -4.33 -8.41 7.82
C LEU A 60 -5.56 -8.63 8.69
#